data_ff1047d2a0352ca266ad562d14f04884
#
_entry.id   ff1047d2a0352ca266ad562d14f04884
#
_cell.length_a   1.000
_cell.length_b   1.000
_cell.length_c   1.000
_cell.angle_alpha   90.00
_cell.angle_beta   90.00
_cell.angle_gamma   90.00
#
_symmetry.space_group_name_H-M   'P 1'
#
loop_
_entity.id
_entity.type
_entity.pdbx_description
1 polymer ?
#
loop_
_entity_poly.entity_id
_entity_poly.type
_entity_poly.pdbx_seq_one_letter_code
_entity_poly.pdbx_strand_id
1 'polypeptide(L)'
;RSSDLREATAWSCSHGVARWVTGCDCTQGDSRWKGALRRALDNLSSEIDLVYTTEVSAFHVKPWALRDAYIAVVLGQMDGPAFLAAHGLGDLPTPTAERLLKLLQAEFHRQRMYASCSFYFEELTRFEPRYAIGNAVRALLLIKEATGENLSHGFRRDLSVAISSRNGVTGVELFDAVNVSAFKRSNVQEI
;
A
#
# COMPACT_ATOMS: atom_id res chain seq x y z
N ARG A 1 -21.18 28.56 3.56
CA ARG A 1 -19.81 29.08 3.31
C ARG A 1 -19.01 27.92 2.77
N SER A 2 -18.66 27.97 1.49
CA SER A 2 -17.68 27.06 0.89
C SER A 2 -16.33 27.38 1.53
N SER A 3 -15.74 26.42 2.24
CA SER A 3 -14.35 26.53 2.67
C SER A 3 -13.48 26.12 1.49
N ASP A 4 -12.79 27.06 0.87
CA ASP A 4 -11.81 26.76 -0.15
C ASP A 4 -10.68 25.96 0.47
N LEU A 5 -10.66 24.65 0.21
CA LEU A 5 -9.53 23.79 0.56
C LEU A 5 -8.37 24.13 -0.36
N ARG A 6 -7.24 24.58 0.21
CA ARG A 6 -6.00 24.73 -0.54
C ARG A 6 -5.35 23.36 -0.71
N GLU A 7 -5.27 22.91 -1.94
CA GLU A 7 -4.54 21.70 -2.28
C GLU A 7 -3.02 21.90 -2.18
N ALA A 8 -2.28 20.80 -2.04
CA ALA A 8 -0.83 20.76 -1.98
C ALA A 8 -0.21 21.67 -0.91
N THR A 9 -0.91 21.91 0.20
CA THR A 9 -0.41 22.70 1.34
C THR A 9 -0.16 21.81 2.55
N ALA A 10 0.71 22.28 3.46
CA ALA A 10 0.97 21.63 4.74
C ALA A 10 1.07 22.68 5.85
N TRP A 11 0.46 22.38 6.99
CA TRP A 11 0.55 23.23 8.18
C TRP A 11 1.96 23.25 8.80
N SER A 12 2.76 22.21 8.54
CA SER A 12 4.07 22.00 9.19
C SER A 12 5.26 22.43 8.32
N CYS A 13 5.04 22.86 7.09
CA CYS A 13 6.13 23.21 6.18
C CYS A 13 5.70 24.25 5.15
N SER A 14 6.47 25.36 5.03
CA SER A 14 6.25 26.40 4.02
C SER A 14 6.45 25.92 2.58
N HIS A 15 7.15 24.79 2.37
CA HIS A 15 7.32 24.14 1.07
C HIS A 15 6.12 23.25 0.68
N GLY A 16 4.96 23.47 1.28
CA GLY A 16 3.74 22.68 0.99
C GLY A 16 3.92 21.22 1.34
N VAL A 17 3.56 20.33 0.43
CA VAL A 17 3.65 18.87 0.62
C VAL A 17 5.02 18.27 0.29
N ALA A 18 6.03 19.09 -0.04
CA ALA A 18 7.36 18.59 -0.44
C ALA A 18 7.96 17.63 0.59
N ARG A 19 7.75 17.87 1.90
CA ARG A 19 8.22 16.97 2.97
C ARG A 19 7.78 15.52 2.76
N TRP A 20 6.59 15.30 2.23
CA TRP A 20 6.00 13.96 2.04
C TRP A 20 6.18 13.39 0.64
N VAL A 21 6.59 14.22 -0.33
CA VAL A 21 6.70 13.80 -1.74
C VAL A 21 8.14 13.67 -2.18
N THR A 22 8.96 14.68 -1.96
CA THR A 22 10.35 14.73 -2.45
C THR A 22 11.37 14.90 -1.34
N GLY A 23 10.93 15.29 -0.14
CA GLY A 23 11.76 15.82 0.91
C GLY A 23 11.91 17.34 0.82
N CYS A 24 12.36 17.96 1.90
CA CYS A 24 12.70 19.39 1.95
C CYS A 24 13.81 19.62 2.98
N ASP A 25 14.48 20.78 2.87
CA ASP A 25 15.61 21.16 3.72
C ASP A 25 15.18 21.77 5.08
N CYS A 26 13.88 21.68 5.43
CA CYS A 26 13.37 22.22 6.70
C CYS A 26 13.81 21.40 7.93
N THR A 27 14.35 20.20 7.73
CA THR A 27 14.81 19.30 8.78
C THR A 27 16.27 18.95 8.58
N GLN A 28 16.95 18.62 9.67
CA GLN A 28 18.34 18.15 9.59
C GLN A 28 18.40 16.75 9.01
N GLY A 29 19.29 16.52 8.06
CA GLY A 29 19.50 15.22 7.42
C GLY A 29 19.08 15.18 5.96
N ASP A 30 19.42 14.08 5.31
CA ASP A 30 19.14 13.86 3.89
C ASP A 30 17.75 13.21 3.72
N SER A 31 16.85 13.92 3.06
CA SER A 31 15.49 13.47 2.80
C SER A 31 15.27 12.97 1.36
N ARG A 32 16.31 12.87 0.53
CA ARG A 32 16.21 12.44 -0.90
C ARG A 32 15.59 11.06 -1.08
N TRP A 33 15.76 10.16 -0.11
CA TRP A 33 15.13 8.84 -0.10
C TRP A 33 13.60 8.90 -0.17
N LYS A 34 12.98 10.00 0.32
CA LYS A 34 11.51 10.17 0.32
C LYS A 34 10.94 10.16 -1.08
N GLY A 35 11.53 10.95 -1.98
CA GLY A 35 11.12 10.97 -3.38
C GLY A 35 11.34 9.63 -4.09
N ALA A 36 12.41 8.92 -3.75
CA ALA A 36 12.67 7.60 -4.28
C ALA A 36 11.64 6.56 -3.78
N LEU A 37 11.40 6.51 -2.46
CA LEU A 37 10.37 5.64 -1.87
C LEU A 37 8.99 5.97 -2.43
N ARG A 38 8.64 7.27 -2.53
CA ARG A 38 7.33 7.69 -3.04
C ARG A 38 7.11 7.21 -4.47
N ARG A 39 8.08 7.37 -5.37
CA ARG A 39 7.98 6.87 -6.76
C ARG A 39 7.83 5.36 -6.81
N ALA A 40 8.59 4.62 -5.99
CA ALA A 40 8.46 3.17 -5.92
C ALA A 40 7.04 2.75 -5.51
N LEU A 41 6.46 3.42 -4.51
CA LEU A 41 5.09 3.15 -4.06
C LEU A 41 4.05 3.59 -5.10
N ASP A 42 4.24 4.70 -5.81
CA ASP A 42 3.34 5.18 -6.86
C ASP A 42 3.31 4.21 -8.05
N ASN A 43 4.47 3.69 -8.47
CA ASN A 43 4.55 2.68 -9.52
C ASN A 43 3.83 1.38 -9.09
N LEU A 44 4.16 0.86 -7.91
CA LEU A 44 3.50 -0.34 -7.36
C LEU A 44 1.99 -0.14 -7.21
N SER A 45 1.56 1.02 -6.73
CA SER A 45 0.15 1.39 -6.61
C SER A 45 -0.58 1.26 -7.94
N SER A 46 0.02 1.79 -9.02
CA SER A 46 -0.55 1.73 -10.36
C SER A 46 -0.65 0.31 -10.90
N GLU A 47 0.35 -0.54 -10.61
CA GLU A 47 0.31 -1.96 -10.99
C GLU A 47 -0.78 -2.72 -10.22
N ILE A 48 -0.94 -2.50 -8.90
CA ILE A 48 -2.00 -3.10 -8.09
C ILE A 48 -3.38 -2.66 -8.59
N ASP A 49 -3.57 -1.34 -8.85
CA ASP A 49 -4.82 -0.79 -9.37
C ASP A 49 -5.20 -1.43 -10.71
N LEU A 50 -4.22 -1.67 -11.58
CA LEU A 50 -4.45 -2.32 -12.87
C LEU A 50 -4.91 -3.77 -12.69
N VAL A 51 -4.21 -4.55 -11.88
CA VAL A 51 -4.60 -5.94 -11.57
C VAL A 51 -6.00 -5.98 -10.96
N TYR A 52 -6.25 -5.16 -9.93
CA TYR A 52 -7.54 -5.08 -9.25
C TYR A 52 -8.68 -4.76 -10.22
N THR A 53 -8.53 -3.70 -11.01
CA THR A 53 -9.58 -3.27 -11.93
C THR A 53 -9.83 -4.28 -13.04
N THR A 54 -8.79 -4.92 -13.56
CA THR A 54 -8.91 -5.98 -14.58
C THR A 54 -9.70 -7.17 -14.04
N GLU A 55 -9.32 -7.67 -12.87
CA GLU A 55 -9.96 -8.83 -12.25
C GLU A 55 -11.42 -8.57 -11.84
N VAL A 56 -11.68 -7.40 -11.25
CA VAL A 56 -13.03 -7.07 -10.74
C VAL A 56 -14.00 -6.71 -11.85
N SER A 57 -13.53 -6.14 -12.97
CA SER A 57 -14.40 -5.79 -14.11
C SER A 57 -15.11 -7.02 -14.71
N ALA A 58 -14.53 -8.22 -14.57
CA ALA A 58 -15.15 -9.46 -15.02
C ALA A 58 -16.48 -9.79 -14.31
N PHE A 59 -16.74 -9.19 -13.14
CA PHE A 59 -17.97 -9.42 -12.37
C PHE A 59 -19.08 -8.40 -12.66
N HIS A 60 -18.89 -7.50 -13.63
CA HIS A 60 -19.86 -6.46 -14.00
C HIS A 60 -20.23 -5.50 -12.85
N VAL A 61 -19.37 -5.35 -11.87
CA VAL A 61 -19.48 -4.37 -10.78
C VAL A 61 -18.51 -3.20 -11.03
N LYS A 62 -18.77 -2.06 -10.42
CA LYS A 62 -17.85 -0.91 -10.49
C LYS A 62 -16.69 -1.12 -9.51
N PRO A 63 -15.45 -1.34 -9.98
CA PRO A 63 -14.34 -1.73 -9.10
C PRO A 63 -14.12 -0.74 -7.95
N TRP A 64 -14.07 0.55 -8.24
CA TRP A 64 -13.81 1.57 -7.22
C TRP A 64 -14.94 1.71 -6.20
N ALA A 65 -16.20 1.58 -6.64
CA ALA A 65 -17.33 1.59 -5.72
C ALA A 65 -17.31 0.36 -4.78
N LEU A 66 -16.92 -0.81 -5.30
CA LEU A 66 -16.76 -2.02 -4.49
C LEU A 66 -15.62 -1.84 -3.46
N ARG A 67 -14.47 -1.30 -3.89
CA ARG A 67 -13.35 -1.01 -3.00
C ARG A 67 -13.75 -0.03 -1.89
N ASP A 68 -14.44 1.04 -2.22
CA ASP A 68 -14.83 2.07 -1.25
C ASP A 68 -15.83 1.51 -0.23
N ALA A 69 -16.76 0.66 -0.67
CA ALA A 69 -17.71 -0.02 0.21
C ALA A 69 -17.03 -1.04 1.15
N TYR A 70 -15.85 -1.58 0.79
CA TYR A 70 -15.12 -2.57 1.58
C TYR A 70 -14.72 -2.08 2.97
N ILE A 71 -14.79 -0.78 3.22
CA ILE A 71 -14.58 -0.20 4.55
C ILE A 71 -15.48 -0.82 5.62
N ALA A 72 -16.69 -1.28 5.26
CA ALA A 72 -17.59 -1.95 6.20
C ALA A 72 -17.00 -3.26 6.76
N VAL A 73 -16.26 -4.01 5.92
CA VAL A 73 -15.53 -5.21 6.36
C VAL A 73 -14.33 -4.83 7.23
N VAL A 74 -13.59 -3.81 6.83
CA VAL A 74 -12.41 -3.32 7.59
C VAL A 74 -12.81 -2.87 9.01
N LEU A 75 -13.99 -2.26 9.15
CA LEU A 75 -14.53 -1.83 10.45
C LEU A 75 -15.25 -2.94 11.24
N GLY A 76 -15.29 -4.17 10.69
CA GLY A 76 -15.96 -5.31 11.34
C GLY A 76 -17.49 -5.18 11.40
N GLN A 77 -18.10 -4.35 10.55
CA GLN A 77 -19.55 -4.18 10.47
C GLN A 77 -20.22 -5.35 9.75
N MET A 78 -19.50 -6.04 8.90
CA MET A 78 -19.91 -7.29 8.23
C MET A 78 -18.68 -8.12 7.89
N ASP A 79 -18.91 -9.41 7.64
CA ASP A 79 -17.86 -10.30 7.14
C ASP A 79 -17.74 -10.25 5.60
N GLY A 80 -16.71 -10.90 5.07
CA GLY A 80 -16.45 -10.93 3.63
C GLY A 80 -17.58 -11.55 2.81
N PRO A 81 -18.10 -12.74 3.15
CA PRO A 81 -19.24 -13.34 2.46
C PRO A 81 -20.49 -12.46 2.45
N ALA A 82 -20.88 -11.88 3.59
CA ALA A 82 -22.02 -10.96 3.66
C ALA A 82 -21.79 -9.70 2.82
N PHE A 83 -20.55 -9.19 2.79
CA PHE A 83 -20.19 -8.06 1.92
C PHE A 83 -20.39 -8.40 0.44
N LEU A 84 -19.89 -9.55 -0.02
CA LEU A 84 -20.06 -9.97 -1.41
C LEU A 84 -21.54 -10.14 -1.76
N ALA A 85 -22.33 -10.77 -0.88
CA ALA A 85 -23.76 -10.94 -1.09
C ALA A 85 -24.49 -9.59 -1.21
N ALA A 86 -24.17 -8.60 -0.38
CA ALA A 86 -24.72 -7.26 -0.43
C ALA A 86 -24.43 -6.51 -1.75
N HIS A 87 -23.39 -6.93 -2.48
CA HIS A 87 -23.00 -6.35 -3.77
C HIS A 87 -23.36 -7.22 -4.98
N GLY A 88 -24.26 -8.21 -4.81
CA GLY A 88 -24.72 -9.08 -5.88
C GLY A 88 -23.72 -10.16 -6.30
N LEU A 89 -22.75 -10.46 -5.43
CA LEU A 89 -21.67 -11.41 -5.66
C LEU A 89 -21.73 -12.62 -4.70
N GLY A 90 -22.91 -12.85 -4.09
CA GLY A 90 -23.09 -13.93 -3.10
C GLY A 90 -23.07 -15.35 -3.69
N ASP A 91 -23.41 -15.48 -4.98
CA ASP A 91 -23.46 -16.77 -5.68
C ASP A 91 -22.11 -17.19 -6.30
N LEU A 92 -21.04 -16.44 -6.05
CA LEU A 92 -19.72 -16.78 -6.57
C LEU A 92 -19.22 -18.10 -5.96
N PRO A 93 -18.55 -18.96 -6.76
CA PRO A 93 -17.84 -20.12 -6.22
C PRO A 93 -16.83 -19.70 -5.13
N THR A 94 -16.71 -20.47 -4.07
CA THR A 94 -15.83 -20.16 -2.92
C THR A 94 -14.42 -19.72 -3.33
N PRO A 95 -13.70 -20.40 -4.24
CA PRO A 95 -12.36 -19.95 -4.63
C PRO A 95 -12.36 -18.56 -5.31
N THR A 96 -13.41 -18.24 -6.05
CA THR A 96 -13.56 -16.94 -6.71
C THR A 96 -13.88 -15.84 -5.70
N ALA A 97 -14.75 -16.13 -4.73
CA ALA A 97 -15.08 -15.22 -3.64
C ALA A 97 -13.83 -14.90 -2.78
N GLU A 98 -13.07 -15.92 -2.39
CA GLU A 98 -11.80 -15.76 -1.65
C GLU A 98 -10.77 -14.94 -2.42
N ARG A 99 -10.63 -15.19 -3.74
CA ARG A 99 -9.76 -14.41 -4.61
C ARG A 99 -10.16 -12.93 -4.62
N LEU A 100 -11.44 -12.63 -4.78
CA LEU A 100 -11.95 -11.26 -4.80
C LEU A 100 -11.72 -10.55 -3.45
N LEU A 101 -11.95 -11.23 -2.33
CA LEU A 101 -11.68 -10.68 -1.00
C LEU A 101 -10.19 -10.39 -0.79
N LYS A 102 -9.29 -11.25 -1.30
CA LYS A 102 -7.84 -10.97 -1.27
C LYS A 102 -7.47 -9.72 -2.09
N LEU A 103 -8.08 -9.52 -3.24
CA LEU A 103 -7.87 -8.32 -4.05
C LEU A 103 -8.33 -7.05 -3.33
N LEU A 104 -9.48 -7.09 -2.66
CA LEU A 104 -9.97 -5.98 -1.83
C LEU A 104 -9.04 -5.71 -0.63
N GLN A 105 -8.52 -6.76 0.01
CA GLN A 105 -7.50 -6.61 1.05
C GLN A 105 -6.20 -6.02 0.51
N ALA A 106 -5.78 -6.38 -0.70
CA ALA A 106 -4.61 -5.80 -1.34
C ALA A 106 -4.78 -4.28 -1.55
N GLU A 107 -5.97 -3.86 -2.04
CA GLU A 107 -6.32 -2.44 -2.18
C GLU A 107 -6.32 -1.70 -0.83
N PHE A 108 -6.80 -2.30 0.24
CA PHE A 108 -6.72 -1.73 1.57
C PHE A 108 -5.26 -1.48 1.99
N HIS A 109 -4.37 -2.45 1.81
CA HIS A 109 -2.95 -2.28 2.12
C HIS A 109 -2.27 -1.29 1.17
N ARG A 110 -2.66 -1.27 -0.11
CA ARG A 110 -2.19 -0.30 -1.10
C ARG A 110 -2.46 1.15 -0.63
N GLN A 111 -3.63 1.43 -0.11
CA GLN A 111 -3.93 2.77 0.44
C GLN A 111 -3.06 3.08 1.67
N ARG A 112 -2.82 2.12 2.55
CA ARG A 112 -2.02 2.29 3.77
C ARG A 112 -0.53 2.51 3.53
N MET A 113 -0.01 2.21 2.33
CA MET A 113 1.36 2.57 1.94
C MET A 113 1.63 4.07 2.03
N TYR A 114 0.58 4.88 1.93
CA TYR A 114 0.67 6.34 1.92
C TYR A 114 0.40 7.00 3.29
N ALA A 115 0.53 6.26 4.38
CA ALA A 115 0.45 6.84 5.70
C ALA A 115 1.48 7.98 5.84
N SER A 116 1.00 9.19 6.13
CA SER A 116 1.81 10.42 6.10
C SER A 116 3.01 10.37 7.04
N CYS A 117 2.90 9.68 8.18
CA CYS A 117 3.99 9.50 9.12
C CYS A 117 5.21 8.80 8.48
N SER A 118 5.02 7.97 7.46
CA SER A 118 6.10 7.27 6.76
C SER A 118 7.08 8.22 6.05
N PHE A 119 6.65 9.44 5.76
CA PHE A 119 7.44 10.46 5.04
C PHE A 119 7.76 11.68 5.90
N TYR A 120 7.34 11.69 7.17
CA TYR A 120 7.48 12.88 8.01
C TYR A 120 8.92 13.06 8.51
N PHE A 121 9.58 11.99 8.93
CA PHE A 121 10.91 12.00 9.52
C PHE A 121 12.03 11.94 8.48
N GLU A 122 13.29 12.15 8.91
CA GLU A 122 14.45 12.31 8.01
C GLU A 122 15.16 10.99 7.69
N GLU A 123 14.81 9.89 8.39
CA GLU A 123 15.58 8.65 8.32
C GLU A 123 14.75 7.48 7.76
N LEU A 124 15.26 6.88 6.68
CA LEU A 124 14.61 5.77 5.98
C LEU A 124 14.45 4.51 6.85
N THR A 125 15.40 4.25 7.74
CA THR A 125 15.43 3.02 8.55
C THR A 125 14.53 3.05 9.78
N ARG A 126 13.80 4.15 9.99
CA ARG A 126 12.83 4.27 11.08
C ARG A 126 11.65 3.31 10.91
N PHE A 127 10.88 3.17 11.97
CA PHE A 127 9.66 2.36 11.97
C PHE A 127 8.63 2.83 10.94
N GLU A 128 8.48 4.15 10.78
CA GLU A 128 7.43 4.73 9.96
C GLU A 128 7.60 4.42 8.45
N PRO A 129 8.79 4.60 7.81
CA PRO A 129 8.99 4.13 6.44
C PRO A 129 8.86 2.60 6.29
N ARG A 130 9.30 1.83 7.30
CA ARG A 130 9.10 0.37 7.32
C ARG A 130 7.62 0.00 7.34
N TYR A 131 6.76 0.80 7.96
CA TYR A 131 5.32 0.59 7.93
C TYR A 131 4.74 0.72 6.52
N ALA A 132 5.17 1.74 5.74
CA ALA A 132 4.77 1.88 4.33
C ALA A 132 5.21 0.67 3.50
N ILE A 133 6.50 0.29 3.61
CA ILE A 133 7.06 -0.89 2.93
C ILE A 133 6.35 -2.17 3.38
N GLY A 134 5.99 -2.30 4.65
CA GLY A 134 5.25 -3.45 5.18
C GLY A 134 3.86 -3.60 4.58
N ASN A 135 3.15 -2.49 4.37
CA ASN A 135 1.87 -2.53 3.66
C ASN A 135 2.06 -2.89 2.18
N ALA A 136 3.12 -2.39 1.52
CA ALA A 136 3.46 -2.79 0.16
C ALA A 136 3.73 -4.31 0.07
N VAL A 137 4.53 -4.88 0.98
CA VAL A 137 4.78 -6.32 1.05
C VAL A 137 3.47 -7.10 1.20
N ARG A 138 2.58 -6.66 2.10
CA ARG A 138 1.30 -7.34 2.30
C ARG A 138 0.41 -7.28 1.06
N ALA A 139 0.33 -6.14 0.39
CA ALA A 139 -0.40 -6.02 -0.87
C ALA A 139 0.16 -6.94 -1.95
N LEU A 140 1.50 -6.99 -2.11
CA LEU A 140 2.19 -7.87 -3.06
C LEU A 140 1.89 -9.35 -2.82
N LEU A 141 1.90 -9.80 -1.56
CA LEU A 141 1.57 -11.18 -1.20
C LEU A 141 0.13 -11.51 -1.56
N LEU A 142 -0.82 -10.63 -1.24
CA LEU A 142 -2.24 -10.81 -1.54
C LEU A 142 -2.51 -10.84 -3.05
N ILE A 143 -1.88 -9.98 -3.85
CA ILE A 143 -1.96 -10.02 -5.32
C ILE A 143 -1.44 -11.36 -5.83
N LYS A 144 -0.26 -11.78 -5.39
CA LYS A 144 0.33 -13.06 -5.81
C LYS A 144 -0.56 -14.26 -5.43
N GLU A 145 -1.13 -14.27 -4.24
CA GLU A 145 -2.05 -15.33 -3.80
C GLU A 145 -3.36 -15.34 -4.58
N ALA A 146 -3.85 -14.15 -4.98
CA ALA A 146 -5.11 -14.03 -5.71
C ALA A 146 -4.97 -14.35 -7.20
N THR A 147 -3.87 -13.95 -7.84
CA THR A 147 -3.73 -13.98 -9.31
C THR A 147 -2.55 -14.78 -9.82
N GLY A 148 -1.58 -15.10 -8.97
CA GLY A 148 -0.30 -15.68 -9.37
C GLY A 148 0.72 -14.63 -9.87
N GLU A 149 0.32 -13.39 -10.09
CA GLU A 149 1.20 -12.33 -10.57
C GLU A 149 2.21 -11.90 -9.50
N ASN A 150 3.45 -11.70 -9.93
CA ASN A 150 4.54 -11.29 -9.04
C ASN A 150 5.06 -9.90 -9.37
N LEU A 151 4.51 -8.89 -8.72
CA LEU A 151 4.88 -7.48 -8.89
C LEU A 151 6.15 -7.09 -8.08
N SER A 152 6.72 -8.01 -7.28
CA SER A 152 7.83 -7.68 -6.37
C SER A 152 9.11 -7.28 -7.09
N HIS A 153 9.34 -7.75 -8.32
CA HIS A 153 10.56 -7.45 -9.07
C HIS A 153 10.65 -5.97 -9.46
N GLY A 154 9.55 -5.38 -9.96
CA GLY A 154 9.45 -3.96 -10.27
C GLY A 154 9.66 -3.10 -9.03
N PHE A 155 8.94 -3.42 -7.97
CA PHE A 155 9.02 -2.69 -6.72
C PHE A 155 10.43 -2.74 -6.09
N ARG A 156 11.09 -3.90 -6.07
CA ARG A 156 12.48 -4.02 -5.59
C ARG A 156 13.47 -3.16 -6.38
N ARG A 157 13.36 -3.18 -7.70
CA ARG A 157 14.19 -2.33 -8.57
C ARG A 157 13.99 -0.85 -8.21
N ASP A 158 12.76 -0.41 -8.05
CA ASP A 158 12.45 0.98 -7.77
C ASP A 158 12.86 1.40 -6.35
N LEU A 159 12.82 0.48 -5.37
CA LEU A 159 13.32 0.69 -4.01
C LEU A 159 14.86 0.80 -3.92
N SER A 160 15.60 0.29 -4.90
CA SER A 160 17.07 0.27 -4.85
C SER A 160 17.70 1.66 -4.77
N VAL A 161 16.99 2.69 -5.24
CA VAL A 161 17.46 4.09 -5.22
C VAL A 161 17.04 4.86 -3.97
N ALA A 162 16.23 4.26 -3.09
CA ALA A 162 15.91 4.81 -1.78
C ALA A 162 17.01 4.37 -0.79
N ILE A 163 17.91 5.27 -0.45
CA ILE A 163 19.10 4.97 0.37
C ILE A 163 19.14 5.89 1.59
N SER A 164 19.32 5.31 2.78
CA SER A 164 19.58 6.06 4.00
C SER A 164 20.97 6.72 3.93
N SER A 165 21.01 8.03 4.10
CA SER A 165 22.27 8.76 4.15
C SER A 165 23.06 8.51 5.44
N ARG A 166 22.41 8.02 6.49
CA ARG A 166 23.03 7.79 7.80
C ARG A 166 23.87 6.51 7.83
N ASN A 167 23.38 5.44 7.22
CA ASN A 167 23.98 4.10 7.34
C ASN A 167 24.05 3.32 6.02
N GLY A 168 23.66 3.94 4.90
CA GLY A 168 23.71 3.30 3.58
C GLY A 168 22.69 2.22 3.32
N VAL A 169 21.81 1.92 4.29
CA VAL A 169 20.75 0.89 4.13
C VAL A 169 19.80 1.31 3.02
N THR A 170 19.50 0.38 2.13
CA THR A 170 18.62 0.57 0.99
C THR A 170 17.18 0.20 1.30
N GLY A 171 16.23 0.75 0.54
CA GLY A 171 14.82 0.33 0.60
C GLY A 171 14.63 -1.15 0.28
N VAL A 172 15.50 -1.75 -0.54
CA VAL A 172 15.49 -3.19 -0.84
C VAL A 172 15.83 -4.03 0.39
N GLU A 173 16.86 -3.64 1.15
CA GLU A 173 17.20 -4.34 2.40
C GLU A 173 16.09 -4.26 3.43
N LEU A 174 15.38 -3.11 3.50
CA LEU A 174 14.19 -2.97 4.36
C LEU A 174 13.04 -3.84 3.87
N PHE A 175 12.80 -3.89 2.57
CA PHE A 175 11.80 -4.76 1.96
C PHE A 175 12.07 -6.24 2.30
N ASP A 176 13.31 -6.71 2.12
CA ASP A 176 13.68 -8.09 2.41
C ASP A 176 13.53 -8.42 3.90
N ALA A 177 13.93 -7.54 4.80
CA ALA A 177 13.77 -7.71 6.23
C ALA A 177 12.29 -7.80 6.66
N VAL A 178 11.42 -6.98 6.06
CA VAL A 178 9.98 -6.98 6.33
C VAL A 178 9.33 -8.23 5.75
N ASN A 179 9.70 -8.63 4.53
CA ASN A 179 9.14 -9.80 3.84
C ASN A 179 9.42 -11.09 4.62
N VAL A 180 10.65 -11.28 5.09
CA VAL A 180 11.01 -12.42 5.96
C VAL A 180 10.18 -12.46 7.24
N SER A 181 9.92 -11.30 7.84
CA SER A 181 9.12 -11.20 9.06
C SER A 181 7.63 -11.50 8.82
N ALA A 182 7.09 -11.11 7.66
CA ALA A 182 5.71 -11.41 7.26
C ALA A 182 5.54 -12.92 7.03
N PHE A 183 6.48 -13.55 6.35
CA PHE A 183 6.46 -15.00 6.07
C PHE A 183 6.49 -15.84 7.36
N LYS A 184 7.28 -15.43 8.36
CA LYS A 184 7.34 -16.12 9.66
C LYS A 184 6.02 -16.04 10.43
N ARG A 185 5.27 -14.94 10.33
CA ARG A 185 3.98 -14.79 11.02
C ARG A 185 2.86 -15.60 10.37
N SER A 186 2.84 -15.73 9.05
CA SER A 186 1.85 -16.55 8.35
C SER A 186 1.98 -18.04 8.74
N ASN A 187 3.21 -18.54 8.89
CA ASN A 187 3.45 -19.94 9.28
C ASN A 187 3.19 -20.24 10.76
N VAL A 188 3.01 -19.23 11.62
CA VAL A 188 2.71 -19.44 13.07
C VAL A 188 1.19 -19.43 13.33
N GLN A 189 0.37 -18.95 12.40
CA GLN A 189 -1.10 -18.96 12.54
C GLN A 189 -1.76 -20.25 12.00
N GLU A 190 -0.99 -21.15 11.42
CA GLU A 190 -1.45 -22.48 10.94
C GLU A 190 -1.15 -23.63 11.92
N ILE A 191 -0.75 -23.33 13.17
CA ILE A 191 -0.60 -24.30 14.26
C ILE A 191 -1.57 -23.91 15.40
#